data_1752836ea34c7219b05c1d34fc826739
#
_entry.id   1752836ea34c7219b05c1d34fc826739
#
_cell.length_a   1.000
_cell.length_b   1.000
_cell.length_c   1.000
_cell.angle_alpha   90.00
_cell.angle_beta   90.00
_cell.angle_gamma   90.00
#
_symmetry.space_group_name_H-M   'P 1'
#
loop_
_entity.id
_entity.type
_entity.pdbx_description
1 polymer ?
#
loop_
_entity_poly.entity_id
_entity_poly.type
_entity_poly.pdbx_seq_one_letter_code
_entity_poly.pdbx_strand_id
1 'polypeptide(L)'
;YVKGKGVVLNEPSVMAIDKNTGKLLKVGADAQAMLGRTPGNIVAIRPLREGVISDYDMTERMLKEFMRKVSGGSYFFKPRIIICVPSGITEVEERAVVDAGIQAGARRVYLIEEPVAAAIGAGIDIALPDGHMVVDIGGGTSDIAVISLSGVVESASIKVAGDQFNEAVVKYMRRKHNVLVGERTAEQMKIEICLLYTSDAADD
;
A
#
# COMPACT_ATOMS: atom_id res chain seq x y z
N TYR A 1 -7.29 5.13 8.72
CA TYR A 1 -8.29 6.18 8.92
C TYR A 1 -9.38 5.70 9.90
N VAL A 2 -9.77 6.53 10.84
CA VAL A 2 -10.89 6.26 11.75
C VAL A 2 -11.89 7.40 11.64
N LYS A 3 -13.17 7.05 11.41
CA LYS A 3 -14.25 8.04 11.29
C LYS A 3 -14.30 8.94 12.51
N GLY A 4 -14.24 10.25 12.30
CA GLY A 4 -14.23 11.28 13.36
C GLY A 4 -12.86 11.55 14.01
N LYS A 5 -11.82 10.76 13.66
CA LYS A 5 -10.44 10.97 14.16
C LYS A 5 -9.42 11.26 13.05
N GLY A 6 -9.79 11.01 11.78
CA GLY A 6 -8.87 11.18 10.66
C GLY A 6 -7.88 10.02 10.50
N VAL A 7 -6.72 10.32 9.93
CA VAL A 7 -5.61 9.36 9.80
C VAL A 7 -4.95 9.17 11.16
N VAL A 8 -5.11 7.97 11.74
CA VAL A 8 -4.58 7.62 13.07
C VAL A 8 -3.35 6.71 12.98
N LEU A 9 -3.11 6.10 11.83
CA LEU A 9 -1.96 5.26 11.56
C LEU A 9 -1.54 5.45 10.10
N ASN A 10 -0.25 5.70 9.86
CA ASN A 10 0.37 5.72 8.55
C ASN A 10 1.69 4.96 8.66
N GLU A 11 1.68 3.70 8.21
CA GLU A 11 2.81 2.79 8.34
C GLU A 11 2.97 1.94 7.08
N PRO A 12 4.21 1.59 6.72
CA PRO A 12 4.47 0.73 5.57
C PRO A 12 4.03 -0.72 5.84
N SER A 13 3.61 -1.42 4.80
CA SER A 13 3.22 -2.84 4.83
C SER A 13 4.45 -3.76 4.88
N VAL A 14 5.25 -3.63 5.94
CA VAL A 14 6.49 -4.39 6.16
C VAL A 14 6.42 -5.09 7.52
N MET A 15 6.94 -6.32 7.57
CA MET A 15 7.07 -7.12 8.79
C MET A 15 8.50 -7.62 8.94
N ALA A 16 8.99 -7.67 10.18
CA ALA A 16 10.25 -8.34 10.53
C ALA A 16 9.94 -9.62 11.31
N ILE A 17 10.47 -10.75 10.85
CA ILE A 17 10.29 -12.05 11.46
C ILE A 17 11.64 -12.71 11.77
N ASP A 18 11.68 -13.49 12.83
CA ASP A 18 12.79 -14.40 13.10
C ASP A 18 12.63 -15.66 12.23
N LYS A 19 13.61 -15.94 11.37
CA LYS A 19 13.59 -17.08 10.44
C LYS A 19 13.51 -18.43 11.15
N ASN A 20 14.13 -18.55 12.32
CA ASN A 20 14.26 -19.83 12.99
C ASN A 20 12.99 -20.21 13.73
N THR A 21 12.30 -19.20 14.28
CA THR A 21 11.11 -19.42 15.11
C THR A 21 9.79 -19.04 14.40
N GLY A 22 9.85 -18.35 13.25
CA GLY A 22 8.68 -17.77 12.60
C GLY A 22 7.99 -16.67 13.40
N LYS A 23 8.62 -16.19 14.49
CA LYS A 23 8.06 -15.20 15.38
C LYS A 23 8.06 -13.83 14.75
N LEU A 24 6.91 -13.16 14.79
CA LEU A 24 6.79 -11.75 14.43
C LEU A 24 7.52 -10.89 15.46
N LEU A 25 8.45 -10.06 14.99
CA LEU A 25 9.25 -9.17 15.82
C LEU A 25 8.75 -7.72 15.76
N LYS A 26 8.54 -7.21 14.56
CA LYS A 26 8.13 -5.82 14.31
C LYS A 26 7.21 -5.72 13.10
N VAL A 27 6.40 -4.66 13.04
CA VAL A 27 5.50 -4.35 11.92
C VAL A 27 5.57 -2.85 11.63
N GLY A 28 5.44 -2.47 10.38
CA GLY A 28 5.35 -1.09 9.93
C GLY A 28 6.72 -0.41 9.87
N ALA A 29 6.80 0.84 10.31
CA ALA A 29 8.00 1.66 10.26
C ALA A 29 9.20 1.03 10.99
N ASP A 30 8.96 0.41 12.14
CA ASP A 30 10.00 -0.31 12.90
C ASP A 30 10.60 -1.47 12.09
N ALA A 31 9.75 -2.21 11.37
CA ALA A 31 10.22 -3.31 10.51
C ALA A 31 10.96 -2.77 9.27
N GLN A 32 10.48 -1.68 8.69
CA GLN A 32 11.13 -1.03 7.54
C GLN A 32 12.54 -0.53 7.91
N ALA A 33 12.72 0.02 9.11
CA ALA A 33 14.04 0.47 9.58
C ALA A 33 15.06 -0.67 9.70
N MET A 34 14.59 -1.92 9.80
CA MET A 34 15.41 -3.11 9.87
C MET A 34 15.83 -3.64 8.49
N LEU A 35 15.20 -3.21 7.39
CA LEU A 35 15.55 -3.64 6.03
C LEU A 35 17.02 -3.35 5.72
N GLY A 36 17.74 -4.37 5.26
CA GLY A 36 19.17 -4.29 4.91
C GLY A 36 20.13 -4.14 6.09
N ARG A 37 19.64 -4.18 7.34
CA ARG A 37 20.45 -4.02 8.57
C ARG A 37 20.25 -5.14 9.58
N THR A 38 19.56 -6.21 9.19
CA THR A 38 19.22 -7.32 10.08
C THR A 38 20.34 -8.34 10.18
N PRO A 39 20.59 -8.91 11.39
CA PRO A 39 21.34 -10.14 11.52
C PRO A 39 20.75 -11.25 10.65
N GLY A 40 21.57 -12.23 10.26
CA GLY A 40 21.18 -13.26 9.29
C GLY A 40 19.95 -14.12 9.64
N ASN A 41 19.52 -14.09 10.89
CA ASN A 41 18.33 -14.78 11.39
C ASN A 41 17.03 -13.95 11.33
N ILE A 42 17.10 -12.65 11.01
CA ILE A 42 15.92 -11.79 10.89
C ILE A 42 15.69 -11.44 9.42
N VAL A 43 14.45 -11.59 8.97
CA VAL A 43 14.02 -11.22 7.62
C VAL A 43 12.92 -10.19 7.69
N ALA A 44 13.07 -9.13 6.92
CA ALA A 44 11.97 -8.23 6.65
C ALA A 44 11.26 -8.66 5.37
N ILE A 45 9.95 -8.84 5.46
CA ILE A 45 9.07 -9.29 4.38
C ILE A 45 7.98 -8.26 4.12
N ARG A 46 7.53 -8.23 2.88
CA ARG A 46 6.32 -7.48 2.45
C ARG A 46 5.24 -8.51 2.12
N PRO A 47 4.22 -8.71 2.99
CA PRO A 47 3.16 -9.69 2.75
C PRO A 47 2.26 -9.34 1.56
N LEU A 48 2.20 -8.06 1.23
CA LEU A 48 1.50 -7.53 0.06
C LEU A 48 2.53 -7.11 -0.99
N ARG A 49 2.35 -7.58 -2.22
CA ARG A 49 3.17 -7.20 -3.38
C ARG A 49 2.27 -7.00 -4.59
N GLU A 50 2.56 -5.96 -5.37
CA GLU A 50 1.82 -5.68 -6.61
C GLU A 50 0.30 -5.66 -6.41
N GLY A 51 -0.15 -5.09 -5.28
CA GLY A 51 -1.57 -4.99 -4.94
C GLY A 51 -2.24 -6.27 -4.47
N VAL A 52 -1.53 -7.41 -4.43
CA VAL A 52 -2.11 -8.69 -4.04
C VAL A 52 -1.45 -9.28 -2.79
N ILE A 53 -2.19 -10.18 -2.12
CA ILE A 53 -1.68 -10.94 -0.99
C ILE A 53 -0.70 -11.99 -1.51
N SER A 54 0.58 -11.83 -1.17
CA SER A 54 1.63 -12.82 -1.48
C SER A 54 1.83 -13.85 -0.38
N ASP A 55 1.46 -13.52 0.85
CA ASP A 55 1.50 -14.39 2.03
C ASP A 55 0.30 -14.09 2.92
N TYR A 56 -0.65 -15.03 2.94
CA TYR A 56 -1.92 -14.87 3.65
C TYR A 56 -1.74 -14.77 5.17
N ASP A 57 -0.98 -15.70 5.75
CA ASP A 57 -0.79 -15.76 7.21
C ASP A 57 -0.08 -14.50 7.73
N MET A 58 0.89 -14.02 6.97
CA MET A 58 1.61 -12.80 7.33
C MET A 58 0.75 -11.56 7.14
N THR A 59 -0.10 -11.52 6.11
CA THR A 59 -1.07 -10.42 5.91
C THR A 59 -2.06 -10.36 7.07
N GLU A 60 -2.63 -11.49 7.49
CA GLU A 60 -3.53 -11.56 8.64
C GLU A 60 -2.85 -11.02 9.91
N ARG A 61 -1.64 -11.50 10.19
CA ARG A 61 -0.86 -11.05 11.36
C ARG A 61 -0.56 -9.55 11.32
N MET A 62 -0.22 -9.02 10.15
CA MET A 62 0.04 -7.61 9.95
C MET A 62 -1.22 -6.77 10.21
N LEU A 63 -2.35 -7.15 9.62
CA LEU A 63 -3.63 -6.49 9.82
C LEU A 63 -4.05 -6.51 11.29
N LYS A 64 -3.87 -7.63 11.98
CA LYS A 64 -4.14 -7.77 13.40
C LYS A 64 -3.32 -6.80 14.27
N GLU A 65 -2.02 -6.66 13.97
CA GLU A 65 -1.17 -5.71 14.67
C GLU A 65 -1.56 -4.25 14.38
N PHE A 66 -1.90 -3.91 13.13
CA PHE A 66 -2.37 -2.58 12.82
C PHE A 66 -3.71 -2.26 13.50
N MET A 67 -4.65 -3.20 13.51
CA MET A 67 -5.91 -3.01 14.25
C MET A 67 -5.67 -2.86 15.75
N ARG A 68 -4.73 -3.60 16.34
CA ARG A 68 -4.34 -3.47 17.73
C ARG A 68 -3.77 -2.08 18.04
N LYS A 69 -2.90 -1.56 17.18
CA LYS A 69 -2.34 -0.20 17.30
C LYS A 69 -3.46 0.87 17.26
N VAL A 70 -4.41 0.73 16.34
CA VAL A 70 -5.51 1.68 16.18
C VAL A 70 -6.52 1.62 17.32
N SER A 71 -6.81 0.42 17.85
CA SER A 71 -7.80 0.22 18.92
C SER A 71 -7.26 0.45 20.34
N GLY A 72 -5.96 0.69 20.49
CA GLY A 72 -5.32 0.83 21.81
C GLY A 72 -5.38 -0.46 22.65
N GLY A 73 -5.53 -1.61 22.00
CA GLY A 73 -5.61 -2.93 22.68
C GLY A 73 -6.98 -3.27 23.25
N SER A 74 -7.99 -2.43 23.08
CA SER A 74 -9.36 -2.70 23.51
C SER A 74 -10.06 -3.65 22.52
N TYR A 75 -10.34 -4.88 22.97
CA TYR A 75 -11.01 -5.91 22.15
C TYR A 75 -12.52 -6.02 22.38
N PHE A 76 -13.11 -5.13 23.17
CA PHE A 76 -14.55 -5.21 23.51
C PHE A 76 -15.48 -5.03 22.30
N PHE A 77 -15.04 -4.29 21.27
CA PHE A 77 -15.84 -4.07 20.07
C PHE A 77 -15.03 -4.39 18.81
N LYS A 78 -15.45 -5.42 18.10
CA LYS A 78 -14.89 -5.75 16.80
C LYS A 78 -15.27 -4.65 15.79
N PRO A 79 -14.30 -3.99 15.12
CA PRO A 79 -14.60 -2.92 14.19
C PRO A 79 -15.22 -3.41 12.89
N ARG A 80 -15.93 -2.53 12.18
CA ARG A 80 -16.17 -2.67 10.75
C ARG A 80 -15.02 -1.97 10.05
N ILE A 81 -14.45 -2.62 9.04
CA ILE A 81 -13.33 -2.07 8.29
C ILE A 81 -13.67 -1.97 6.81
N ILE A 82 -13.07 -1.00 6.15
CA ILE A 82 -13.05 -0.87 4.70
C ILE A 82 -11.61 -1.09 4.28
N ILE A 83 -11.38 -1.96 3.29
CA ILE A 83 -10.06 -2.23 2.73
C ILE A 83 -10.09 -1.79 1.27
N CYS A 84 -9.11 -0.97 0.88
CA CYS A 84 -8.92 -0.62 -0.50
C CYS A 84 -8.25 -1.77 -1.25
N VAL A 85 -8.67 -1.98 -2.48
CA VAL A 85 -8.16 -3.02 -3.37
C VAL A 85 -7.93 -2.45 -4.76
N PRO A 86 -6.94 -2.91 -5.52
CA PRO A 86 -6.74 -2.49 -6.90
C PRO A 86 -7.97 -2.76 -7.76
N SER A 87 -8.14 -1.98 -8.81
CA SER A 87 -9.20 -2.24 -9.80
C SER A 87 -8.92 -3.55 -10.54
N GLY A 88 -9.97 -4.36 -10.72
CA GLY A 88 -9.89 -5.59 -11.50
C GLY A 88 -9.24 -6.77 -10.79
N ILE A 89 -9.23 -6.81 -9.45
CA ILE A 89 -8.86 -8.02 -8.71
C ILE A 89 -9.85 -9.16 -8.97
N THR A 90 -9.39 -10.38 -8.85
CA THR A 90 -10.23 -11.57 -9.03
C THR A 90 -11.12 -11.83 -7.81
N GLU A 91 -12.24 -12.52 -7.99
CA GLU A 91 -13.12 -12.93 -6.88
C GLU A 91 -12.40 -13.74 -5.80
N VAL A 92 -11.35 -14.49 -6.17
CA VAL A 92 -10.53 -15.26 -5.24
C VAL A 92 -9.70 -14.31 -4.36
N GLU A 93 -9.10 -13.30 -4.96
CA GLU A 93 -8.33 -12.26 -4.24
C GLU A 93 -9.23 -11.43 -3.34
N GLU A 94 -10.43 -11.01 -3.82
CA GLU A 94 -11.43 -10.32 -2.97
C GLU A 94 -11.78 -11.14 -1.73
N ARG A 95 -12.07 -12.43 -1.93
CA ARG A 95 -12.39 -13.34 -0.83
C ARG A 95 -11.23 -13.47 0.15
N ALA A 96 -9.99 -13.60 -0.35
CA ALA A 96 -8.81 -13.68 0.48
C ALA A 96 -8.62 -12.42 1.34
N VAL A 97 -8.87 -11.22 0.78
CA VAL A 97 -8.79 -9.96 1.53
C VAL A 97 -9.86 -9.88 2.61
N VAL A 98 -11.10 -10.25 2.28
CA VAL A 98 -12.21 -10.28 3.25
C VAL A 98 -11.92 -11.25 4.39
N ASP A 99 -11.47 -12.46 4.07
CA ASP A 99 -11.15 -13.51 5.05
C ASP A 99 -9.98 -13.07 5.96
N ALA A 100 -8.92 -12.49 5.40
CA ALA A 100 -7.81 -11.96 6.18
C ALA A 100 -8.25 -10.87 7.16
N GLY A 101 -9.13 -9.97 6.72
CA GLY A 101 -9.70 -8.92 7.58
C GLY A 101 -10.57 -9.48 8.72
N ILE A 102 -11.40 -10.47 8.44
CA ILE A 102 -12.24 -11.15 9.47
C ILE A 102 -11.35 -11.91 10.45
N GLN A 103 -10.36 -12.68 9.97
CA GLN A 103 -9.43 -13.43 10.82
C GLN A 103 -8.58 -12.49 11.71
N ALA A 104 -8.20 -11.33 11.16
CA ALA A 104 -7.50 -10.30 11.93
C ALA A 104 -8.36 -9.69 13.06
N GLY A 105 -9.69 -9.96 13.09
CA GLY A 105 -10.59 -9.57 14.17
C GLY A 105 -11.66 -8.55 13.80
N ALA A 106 -11.85 -8.22 12.54
CA ALA A 106 -12.95 -7.36 12.11
C ALA A 106 -14.30 -8.06 12.28
N ARG A 107 -15.34 -7.29 12.62
CA ARG A 107 -16.73 -7.75 12.63
C ARG A 107 -17.30 -7.89 11.22
N ARG A 108 -16.89 -7.00 10.33
CA ARG A 108 -17.31 -6.96 8.93
C ARG A 108 -16.24 -6.23 8.10
N VAL A 109 -15.99 -6.72 6.92
CA VAL A 109 -15.08 -6.13 5.93
C VAL A 109 -15.90 -5.67 4.73
N TYR A 110 -15.61 -4.50 4.24
CA TYR A 110 -16.10 -3.96 2.98
C TYR A 110 -14.90 -3.67 2.09
N LEU A 111 -15.04 -3.89 0.80
CA LEU A 111 -14.02 -3.54 -0.17
C LEU A 111 -14.41 -2.26 -0.90
N ILE A 112 -13.43 -1.49 -1.29
CA ILE A 112 -13.56 -0.31 -2.15
C ILE A 112 -12.36 -0.29 -3.11
N GLU A 113 -12.59 0.04 -4.36
CA GLU A 113 -11.49 0.20 -5.32
C GLU A 113 -10.61 1.39 -4.95
N GLU A 114 -9.29 1.21 -5.08
CA GLU A 114 -8.29 2.22 -4.72
C GLU A 114 -8.55 3.58 -5.38
N PRO A 115 -8.81 3.68 -6.71
CA PRO A 115 -9.07 4.97 -7.33
C PRO A 115 -10.36 5.66 -6.85
N VAL A 116 -11.39 4.89 -6.45
CA VAL A 116 -12.60 5.45 -5.85
C VAL A 116 -12.30 6.04 -4.47
N ALA A 117 -11.53 5.33 -3.66
CA ALA A 117 -11.10 5.82 -2.36
C ALA A 117 -10.21 7.05 -2.50
N ALA A 118 -9.32 7.08 -3.51
CA ALA A 118 -8.45 8.21 -3.82
C ALA A 118 -9.26 9.45 -4.23
N ALA A 119 -10.27 9.28 -5.10
CA ALA A 119 -11.18 10.35 -5.50
C ALA A 119 -11.90 10.99 -4.30
N ILE A 120 -12.46 10.14 -3.42
CA ILE A 120 -13.12 10.59 -2.19
C ILE A 120 -12.12 11.33 -1.28
N GLY A 121 -10.91 10.79 -1.13
CA GLY A 121 -9.84 11.38 -0.33
C GLY A 121 -9.35 12.73 -0.85
N ALA A 122 -9.36 12.92 -2.17
CA ALA A 122 -9.06 14.19 -2.84
C ALA A 122 -10.21 15.20 -2.76
N GLY A 123 -11.37 14.83 -2.21
CA GLY A 123 -12.54 15.71 -2.11
C GLY A 123 -13.32 15.86 -3.42
N ILE A 124 -13.13 14.97 -4.37
CA ILE A 124 -13.89 14.95 -5.62
C ILE A 124 -15.32 14.48 -5.32
N ASP A 125 -16.31 15.24 -5.77
CA ASP A 125 -17.71 14.80 -5.68
C ASP A 125 -18.01 13.80 -6.80
N ILE A 126 -17.81 12.53 -6.50
CA ILE A 126 -18.01 11.44 -7.45
C ILE A 126 -19.48 11.21 -7.83
N ALA A 127 -20.44 11.84 -7.12
CA ALA A 127 -21.87 11.69 -7.41
C ALA A 127 -22.33 12.52 -8.61
N LEU A 128 -21.54 13.50 -9.02
CA LEU A 128 -21.85 14.32 -10.19
C LEU A 128 -21.77 13.52 -11.50
N PRO A 129 -22.52 13.94 -12.53
CA PRO A 129 -22.50 13.29 -13.85
C PRO A 129 -21.23 13.59 -14.66
N ASP A 130 -20.31 14.34 -14.10
CA ASP A 130 -19.02 14.66 -14.73
C ASP A 130 -18.08 13.45 -14.66
N GLY A 131 -17.27 13.24 -15.72
CA GLY A 131 -16.25 12.22 -15.73
C GLY A 131 -14.97 12.71 -15.04
N HIS A 132 -14.62 12.08 -13.94
CA HIS A 132 -13.37 12.38 -13.21
C HIS A 132 -12.35 11.26 -13.43
N MET A 133 -11.20 11.58 -14.04
CA MET A 133 -10.10 10.63 -14.13
C MET A 133 -9.23 10.73 -12.89
N VAL A 134 -8.96 9.58 -12.30
CA VAL A 134 -8.04 9.42 -11.16
C VAL A 134 -6.91 8.51 -11.57
N VAL A 135 -5.70 8.89 -11.25
CA VAL A 135 -4.48 8.09 -11.42
C VAL A 135 -3.85 7.92 -10.04
N ASP A 136 -3.92 6.72 -9.51
CA ASP A 136 -3.33 6.35 -8.22
C ASP A 136 -2.06 5.54 -8.47
N ILE A 137 -0.90 6.10 -8.10
CA ILE A 137 0.41 5.46 -8.30
C ILE A 137 0.93 5.01 -6.94
N GLY A 138 0.73 3.73 -6.64
CA GLY A 138 1.19 3.11 -5.42
C GLY A 138 2.66 2.65 -5.46
N GLY A 139 3.01 1.71 -4.58
CA GLY A 139 4.33 1.05 -4.61
C GLY A 139 4.43 -0.02 -5.69
N GLY A 140 3.42 -0.87 -5.81
CA GLY A 140 3.41 -2.04 -6.72
C GLY A 140 2.52 -1.91 -7.94
N THR A 141 1.44 -1.12 -7.86
CA THR A 141 0.46 -0.91 -8.93
C THR A 141 0.23 0.57 -9.20
N SER A 142 -0.15 0.88 -10.44
CA SER A 142 -0.76 2.15 -10.81
C SER A 142 -2.15 1.87 -11.33
N ASP A 143 -3.14 2.42 -10.62
CA ASP A 143 -4.56 2.22 -10.87
C ASP A 143 -5.16 3.50 -11.46
N ILE A 144 -5.80 3.36 -12.61
CA ILE A 144 -6.38 4.47 -13.36
C ILE A 144 -7.86 4.20 -13.49
N ALA A 145 -8.71 5.16 -13.16
CA ALA A 145 -10.15 5.02 -13.34
C ALA A 145 -10.80 6.33 -13.76
N VAL A 146 -11.85 6.20 -14.55
CA VAL A 146 -12.81 7.27 -14.82
C VAL A 146 -14.06 6.99 -13.99
N ILE A 147 -14.42 7.95 -13.16
CA ILE A 147 -15.54 7.83 -12.20
C ILE A 147 -16.60 8.85 -12.56
N SER A 148 -17.86 8.43 -12.58
CA SER A 148 -19.03 9.30 -12.79
C SER A 148 -20.23 8.69 -12.09
N LEU A 149 -21.13 9.51 -11.55
CA LEU A 149 -22.37 9.07 -10.89
C LEU A 149 -22.13 7.99 -9.81
N SER A 150 -21.08 8.15 -9.02
CA SER A 150 -20.63 7.22 -7.97
C SER A 150 -20.20 5.82 -8.46
N GLY A 151 -20.02 5.63 -9.77
CA GLY A 151 -19.60 4.38 -10.38
C GLY A 151 -18.30 4.52 -11.15
N VAL A 152 -17.55 3.43 -11.25
CA VAL A 152 -16.40 3.33 -12.16
C VAL A 152 -16.94 3.05 -13.56
N VAL A 153 -16.63 3.96 -14.49
CA VAL A 153 -17.04 3.86 -15.91
C VAL A 153 -16.03 3.01 -16.69
N GLU A 154 -14.74 3.25 -16.44
CA GLU A 154 -13.64 2.53 -17.05
C GLU A 154 -12.47 2.50 -16.05
N SER A 155 -11.74 1.40 -16.00
CA SER A 155 -10.56 1.28 -15.17
C SER A 155 -9.47 0.42 -15.80
N ALA A 156 -8.23 0.71 -15.45
CA ALA A 156 -7.07 -0.06 -15.81
C ALA A 156 -6.09 -0.11 -14.63
N SER A 157 -5.50 -1.27 -14.41
CA SER A 157 -4.44 -1.46 -13.42
C SER A 157 -3.20 -2.01 -14.10
N ILE A 158 -2.06 -1.41 -13.82
CA ILE A 158 -0.76 -1.87 -14.34
C ILE A 158 0.20 -2.12 -13.18
N LYS A 159 1.02 -3.15 -13.31
CA LYS A 159 2.05 -3.53 -12.32
C LYS A 159 3.36 -2.76 -12.56
N VAL A 160 3.25 -1.45 -12.81
CA VAL A 160 4.38 -0.52 -12.93
C VAL A 160 4.11 0.65 -12.02
N ALA A 161 4.93 0.80 -10.98
CA ALA A 161 4.73 1.83 -9.96
C ALA A 161 6.04 2.14 -9.20
N GLY A 162 5.94 2.71 -8.03
CA GLY A 162 7.05 3.23 -7.25
C GLY A 162 8.23 2.29 -7.04
N ASP A 163 8.00 0.99 -6.88
CA ASP A 163 9.06 -0.01 -6.70
C ASP A 163 9.89 -0.18 -7.98
N GLN A 164 9.23 -0.22 -9.17
CA GLN A 164 9.95 -0.27 -10.44
C GLN A 164 10.68 1.04 -10.74
N PHE A 165 10.15 2.17 -10.31
CA PHE A 165 10.86 3.45 -10.43
C PHE A 165 12.13 3.44 -9.58
N ASN A 166 12.09 2.92 -8.35
CA ASN A 166 13.26 2.74 -7.52
C ASN A 166 14.31 1.84 -8.17
N GLU A 167 13.87 0.69 -8.74
CA GLU A 167 14.76 -0.20 -9.48
C GLU A 167 15.40 0.48 -10.70
N ALA A 168 14.65 1.30 -11.43
CA ALA A 168 15.18 2.05 -12.57
C ALA A 168 16.28 3.02 -12.12
N VAL A 169 16.10 3.72 -10.99
CA VAL A 169 17.12 4.59 -10.39
C VAL A 169 18.36 3.78 -10.01
N VAL A 170 18.21 2.64 -9.34
CA VAL A 170 19.34 1.75 -8.98
C VAL A 170 20.10 1.32 -10.22
N LYS A 171 19.39 0.87 -11.26
CA LYS A 171 19.99 0.45 -12.54
C LYS A 171 20.72 1.59 -13.25
N TYR A 172 20.12 2.80 -13.24
CA TYR A 172 20.72 3.99 -13.82
C TYR A 172 22.04 4.39 -13.11
N MET A 173 22.00 4.49 -11.79
CA MET A 173 23.18 4.85 -10.97
C MET A 173 24.32 3.85 -11.17
N ARG A 174 24.01 2.56 -11.25
CA ARG A 174 25.01 1.53 -11.51
C ARG A 174 25.62 1.67 -12.92
N ARG A 175 24.79 1.86 -13.95
CA ARG A 175 25.24 1.88 -15.36
C ARG A 175 25.96 3.18 -15.71
N LYS A 176 25.42 4.32 -15.29
CA LYS A 176 25.90 5.64 -15.70
C LYS A 176 27.03 6.15 -14.82
N HIS A 177 26.97 5.87 -13.51
CA HIS A 177 27.87 6.44 -12.53
C HIS A 177 28.74 5.40 -11.82
N ASN A 178 28.55 4.10 -12.10
CA ASN A 178 29.23 2.99 -11.44
C ASN A 178 29.09 3.01 -9.89
N VAL A 179 27.95 3.49 -9.41
CA VAL A 179 27.61 3.62 -7.99
C VAL A 179 26.52 2.62 -7.65
N LEU A 180 26.74 1.85 -6.55
CA LEU A 180 25.73 0.97 -5.99
C LEU A 180 24.92 1.73 -4.95
N VAL A 181 23.64 1.88 -5.20
CA VAL A 181 22.67 2.45 -4.26
C VAL A 181 21.66 1.38 -3.83
N GLY A 182 21.28 1.40 -2.56
CA GLY A 182 20.22 0.54 -2.06
C GLY A 182 18.83 1.08 -2.42
N GLU A 183 17.79 0.22 -2.34
CA GLU A 183 16.40 0.56 -2.63
C GLU A 183 15.92 1.81 -1.87
N ARG A 184 16.22 1.89 -0.58
CA ARG A 184 15.85 3.05 0.27
C ARG A 184 16.50 4.35 -0.21
N THR A 185 17.76 4.30 -0.63
CA THR A 185 18.45 5.47 -1.16
C THR A 185 17.86 5.88 -2.51
N ALA A 186 17.51 4.91 -3.36
CA ALA A 186 16.85 5.16 -4.64
C ALA A 186 15.46 5.80 -4.45
N GLU A 187 14.70 5.33 -3.48
CA GLU A 187 13.41 5.93 -3.12
C GLU A 187 13.58 7.38 -2.63
N GLN A 188 14.56 7.64 -1.78
CA GLN A 188 14.84 8.99 -1.30
C GLN A 188 15.27 9.91 -2.45
N MET A 189 16.14 9.44 -3.34
CA MET A 189 16.52 10.19 -4.55
C MET A 189 15.31 10.52 -5.42
N LYS A 190 14.43 9.53 -5.66
CA LYS A 190 13.20 9.73 -6.42
C LYS A 190 12.31 10.83 -5.80
N ILE A 191 12.14 10.81 -4.47
CA ILE A 191 11.32 11.80 -3.75
C ILE A 191 11.96 13.20 -3.82
N GLU A 192 13.26 13.29 -3.62
CA GLU A 192 13.98 14.58 -3.61
C GLU A 192 14.07 15.23 -5.00
N ILE A 193 14.20 14.44 -6.06
CA ILE A 193 14.27 14.95 -7.44
C ILE A 193 12.88 15.40 -7.92
N CYS A 194 11.82 14.75 -7.52
CA CYS A 194 10.40 14.94 -7.85
C CYS A 194 10.10 16.06 -8.88
N LEU A 195 10.14 15.72 -10.15
CA LEU A 195 9.97 16.67 -11.28
C LEU A 195 8.63 17.43 -11.26
N LEU A 196 7.59 16.87 -10.63
CA LEU A 196 6.30 17.55 -10.49
C LEU A 196 6.36 18.87 -9.70
N TYR A 197 7.42 19.06 -8.91
CA TYR A 197 7.62 20.29 -8.13
C TYR A 197 8.80 21.12 -8.59
N THR A 198 9.63 20.62 -9.49
CA THR A 198 10.90 21.26 -9.91
C THR A 198 10.93 21.72 -11.35
N SER A 199 10.01 21.25 -12.19
CA SER A 199 9.88 21.71 -13.60
C SER A 199 8.43 21.55 -14.05
N ASP A 200 7.99 22.43 -14.93
CA ASP A 200 6.74 22.28 -15.68
C ASP A 200 6.88 21.15 -16.71
N ALA A 201 7.00 19.91 -16.20
CA ALA A 201 7.05 18.72 -17.05
C ALA A 201 5.75 18.48 -17.85
N ALA A 202 4.73 19.31 -17.62
CA ALA A 202 3.48 19.31 -18.38
C ALA A 202 3.48 20.29 -19.56
N ASP A 203 4.47 21.17 -19.66
CA ASP A 203 4.57 22.22 -20.71
C ASP A 203 5.60 21.87 -21.79
N ASP A 204 6.29 20.72 -21.72
CA ASP A 204 7.19 20.17 -22.74
C ASP A 204 6.47 19.04 -23.58
#